data_3807fdc776e32ea03fe6259ddc839dd9
#
_entry.id   3807fdc776e32ea03fe6259ddc839dd9
#
_cell.length_a   1.000
_cell.length_b   1.000
_cell.length_c   1.000
_cell.angle_alpha   90.00
_cell.angle_beta   90.00
_cell.angle_gamma   90.00
#
_symmetry.space_group_name_H-M   'P 1'
#
loop_
_entity.id
_entity.type
_entity.pdbx_description
1 polymer ?
#
loop_
_entity_poly.entity_id
_entity_poly.type
_entity_poly.pdbx_seq_one_letter_code
_entity_poly.pdbx_strand_id
1 'polypeptide(L)'
;MKDDEKIIERLKQHRTRAPDGFTERVMEALPMWRKPVRRTFWSAHGRWIIPALTGSLATVLILFSFGLIRQPTAPEQISFRFELYAPEAHRVELLGTFNDWKTGDIVLTGPDASGHWTAAVELPAGRYEYIFLVDGKRWVADPKAVTHRPDGFGRENTVITIYGDEDV
;
A
#
# COMPACT_ATOMS: atom_id res chain seq x y z
N MET A 1 25.98 -6.36 31.78
CA MET A 1 27.06 -5.52 31.22
C MET A 1 28.29 -6.27 30.74
N LYS A 2 28.81 -7.31 31.45
CA LYS A 2 30.00 -8.08 30.98
C LYS A 2 29.68 -9.11 29.87
N ASP A 3 28.45 -9.56 29.77
CA ASP A 3 28.05 -10.58 28.77
C ASP A 3 27.75 -9.96 27.40
N ASP A 4 27.28 -8.73 27.38
CA ASP A 4 26.99 -7.99 26.14
C ASP A 4 28.27 -7.64 25.37
N GLU A 5 29.37 -7.30 26.07
CA GLU A 5 30.67 -7.07 25.45
C GLU A 5 31.24 -8.33 24.78
N LYS A 6 31.07 -9.50 25.40
CA LYS A 6 31.51 -10.78 24.81
C LYS A 6 30.72 -11.16 23.55
N ILE A 7 29.43 -10.82 23.52
CA ILE A 7 28.59 -11.05 22.34
C ILE A 7 29.00 -10.14 21.19
N ILE A 8 29.26 -8.86 21.49
CA ILE A 8 29.74 -7.89 20.50
C ILE A 8 31.09 -8.29 19.92
N GLU A 9 32.02 -8.78 20.76
CA GLU A 9 33.34 -9.22 20.32
C GLU A 9 33.26 -10.47 19.41
N ARG A 10 32.37 -11.44 19.72
CA ARG A 10 32.10 -12.60 18.88
C ARG A 10 31.48 -12.24 17.54
N LEU A 11 30.59 -11.25 17.51
CA LEU A 11 29.96 -10.75 16.28
C LEU A 11 30.98 -10.02 15.39
N LYS A 12 31.94 -9.32 15.97
CA LYS A 12 33.04 -8.68 15.23
C LYS A 12 34.00 -9.70 14.62
N GLN A 13 34.28 -10.81 15.30
CA GLN A 13 35.15 -11.87 14.78
C GLN A 13 34.54 -12.66 13.63
N HIS A 14 33.20 -12.69 13.51
CA HIS A 14 32.49 -13.39 12.43
C HIS A 14 32.07 -12.45 11.30
N ARG A 15 32.60 -11.23 11.23
CA ARG A 15 32.46 -10.40 10.03
C ARG A 15 33.24 -11.06 8.88
N THR A 16 32.57 -11.94 8.18
CA THR A 16 33.06 -12.47 6.91
C THR A 16 33.16 -11.28 5.94
N ARG A 17 34.36 -10.86 5.65
CA ARG A 17 34.61 -9.82 4.64
C ARG A 17 34.08 -10.38 3.32
N ALA A 18 33.21 -9.61 2.68
CA ALA A 18 32.69 -10.00 1.38
C ALA A 18 33.87 -10.26 0.42
N PRO A 19 33.81 -11.33 -0.40
CA PRO A 19 34.88 -11.61 -1.37
C PRO A 19 35.09 -10.41 -2.30
N ASP A 20 36.35 -10.19 -2.68
CA ASP A 20 36.67 -9.12 -3.61
C ASP A 20 35.87 -9.29 -4.93
N GLY A 21 35.26 -8.19 -5.40
CA GLY A 21 34.38 -8.20 -6.55
C GLY A 21 32.93 -8.68 -6.28
N PHE A 22 32.50 -8.82 -5.02
CA PHE A 22 31.13 -9.21 -4.71
C PHE A 22 30.12 -8.13 -5.15
N THR A 23 30.42 -6.87 -4.91
CA THR A 23 29.57 -5.73 -5.32
C THR A 23 29.41 -5.65 -6.82
N GLU A 24 30.52 -5.85 -7.58
CA GLU A 24 30.49 -5.85 -9.05
C GLU A 24 29.61 -6.97 -9.58
N ARG A 25 29.74 -8.19 -9.05
CA ARG A 25 28.95 -9.36 -9.49
C ARG A 25 27.46 -9.22 -9.12
N VAL A 26 27.14 -8.65 -7.96
CA VAL A 26 25.75 -8.39 -7.57
C VAL A 26 25.14 -7.30 -8.45
N MET A 27 25.87 -6.23 -8.75
CA MET A 27 25.42 -5.15 -9.62
C MET A 27 25.25 -5.58 -11.07
N GLU A 28 26.05 -6.56 -11.52
CA GLU A 28 25.95 -7.13 -12.88
C GLU A 28 24.77 -8.12 -12.99
N ALA A 29 24.45 -8.84 -11.91
CA ALA A 29 23.33 -9.76 -11.85
C ALA A 29 21.96 -9.09 -11.65
N LEU A 30 21.92 -7.82 -11.25
CA LEU A 30 20.67 -7.08 -11.15
C LEU A 30 20.21 -6.71 -12.56
N PRO A 31 18.99 -7.09 -12.98
CA PRO A 31 18.45 -6.64 -14.25
C PRO A 31 18.37 -5.12 -14.21
N MET A 32 19.28 -4.46 -14.91
CA MET A 32 19.26 -3.02 -15.08
C MET A 32 17.93 -2.67 -15.74
N TRP A 33 17.03 -2.07 -15.01
CA TRP A 33 15.87 -1.38 -15.55
C TRP A 33 16.39 -0.19 -16.39
N ARG A 34 16.90 -0.51 -17.57
CA ARG A 34 17.21 0.51 -18.56
C ARG A 34 15.89 1.12 -18.97
N LYS A 35 15.61 2.29 -18.45
CA LYS A 35 14.57 3.14 -19.04
C LYS A 35 14.89 3.21 -20.54
N PRO A 36 13.95 2.86 -21.45
CA PRO A 36 14.20 2.99 -22.85
C PRO A 36 14.48 4.47 -23.13
N VAL A 37 15.70 4.77 -23.52
CA VAL A 37 16.06 6.08 -24.05
C VAL A 37 15.21 6.24 -25.32
N ARG A 38 14.18 7.09 -25.25
CA ARG A 38 13.44 7.51 -26.43
C ARG A 38 14.43 8.20 -27.37
N ARG A 39 15.01 7.42 -28.28
CA ARG A 39 15.68 7.98 -29.46
C ARG A 39 14.60 8.69 -30.27
N THR A 40 14.58 10.01 -30.17
CA THR A 40 13.89 10.88 -31.12
C THR A 40 14.52 10.65 -32.48
N PHE A 41 13.87 9.80 -33.26
CA PHE A 41 14.20 9.61 -34.66
C PHE A 41 13.62 10.81 -35.43
N TRP A 42 14.35 11.91 -35.42
CA TRP A 42 14.13 12.99 -36.36
C TRP A 42 14.80 12.60 -37.65
N SER A 43 14.17 11.78 -38.47
CA SER A 43 14.53 11.59 -39.84
C SER A 43 13.65 12.46 -40.72
N ALA A 44 14.33 13.31 -41.45
CA ALA A 44 13.85 14.21 -42.48
C ALA A 44 12.97 13.50 -43.52
N HIS A 45 11.66 13.63 -43.42
CA HIS A 45 10.71 13.44 -44.51
C HIS A 45 9.63 14.54 -44.41
N GLY A 46 10.11 15.77 -44.42
CA GLY A 46 9.25 16.90 -44.70
C GLY A 46 8.93 16.88 -46.20
N ARG A 47 7.69 16.60 -46.56
CA ARG A 47 7.03 17.21 -47.73
C ARG A 47 5.69 16.58 -48.16
N TRP A 48 5.12 15.63 -47.38
CA TRP A 48 3.83 15.02 -47.73
C TRP A 48 2.78 15.03 -46.62
N ILE A 49 2.82 16.02 -45.71
CA ILE A 49 1.89 16.09 -44.57
C ILE A 49 1.06 17.37 -44.60
N ILE A 50 0.31 17.61 -45.70
CA ILE A 50 -0.70 18.66 -45.71
C ILE A 50 -2.03 18.23 -46.39
N PRO A 51 -2.55 16.99 -46.25
CA PRO A 51 -3.98 16.87 -46.21
C PRO A 51 -4.52 16.00 -45.03
N ALA A 52 -3.74 15.78 -43.95
CA ALA A 52 -4.21 14.92 -42.84
C ALA A 52 -4.81 15.70 -41.67
N LEU A 53 -4.83 17.02 -41.69
CA LEU A 53 -5.30 17.83 -40.56
C LEU A 53 -6.80 18.11 -40.53
N THR A 54 -7.55 17.81 -41.58
CA THR A 54 -9.01 18.02 -41.61
C THR A 54 -9.81 16.79 -41.22
N GLY A 55 -9.19 15.58 -41.19
CA GLY A 55 -9.83 14.35 -40.76
C GLY A 55 -9.79 14.10 -39.25
N SER A 56 -8.81 14.67 -38.55
CA SER A 56 -8.58 14.32 -37.14
C SER A 56 -9.61 14.92 -36.17
N LEU A 57 -10.12 16.12 -36.49
CA LEU A 57 -11.12 16.76 -35.63
C LEU A 57 -12.47 16.05 -35.68
N ALA A 58 -12.88 15.59 -36.87
CA ALA A 58 -14.12 14.84 -37.05
C ALA A 58 -14.06 13.47 -36.36
N THR A 59 -12.90 12.79 -36.43
CA THR A 59 -12.70 11.48 -35.77
C THR A 59 -12.71 11.62 -34.23
N VAL A 60 -12.09 12.67 -33.69
CA VAL A 60 -12.12 12.93 -32.23
C VAL A 60 -13.53 13.27 -31.78
N LEU A 61 -14.29 14.07 -32.54
CA LEU A 61 -15.69 14.39 -32.22
C LEU A 61 -16.60 13.16 -32.30
N ILE A 62 -16.38 12.26 -33.26
CA ILE A 62 -17.13 11.02 -33.38
C ILE A 62 -16.81 10.08 -32.21
N LEU A 63 -15.54 9.92 -31.83
CA LEU A 63 -15.13 9.12 -30.66
C LEU A 63 -15.67 9.70 -29.36
N PHE A 64 -15.75 11.01 -29.25
CA PHE A 64 -16.38 11.71 -28.12
C PHE A 64 -17.91 11.51 -28.08
N SER A 65 -18.55 11.53 -29.25
CA SER A 65 -20.00 11.31 -29.39
C SER A 65 -20.43 9.86 -29.12
N PHE A 66 -19.57 8.90 -29.37
CA PHE A 66 -19.86 7.48 -29.10
C PHE A 66 -19.53 7.00 -27.69
N GLY A 67 -19.14 7.92 -26.77
CA GLY A 67 -18.93 7.55 -25.37
C GLY A 67 -17.82 6.52 -25.18
N LEU A 68 -16.84 6.42 -26.13
CA LEU A 68 -15.73 5.48 -26.04
C LEU A 68 -14.68 5.87 -24.97
N ILE A 69 -14.80 7.07 -24.37
CA ILE A 69 -14.14 7.35 -23.12
C ILE A 69 -15.03 6.79 -22.01
N ARG A 70 -14.91 5.48 -21.78
CA ARG A 70 -15.40 4.89 -20.53
C ARG A 70 -14.63 5.58 -19.42
N GLN A 71 -15.28 6.50 -18.72
CA GLN A 71 -14.77 6.96 -17.44
C GLN A 71 -14.72 5.69 -16.57
N PRO A 72 -13.56 5.32 -16.02
CA PRO A 72 -13.53 4.24 -15.05
C PRO A 72 -14.51 4.64 -13.94
N THR A 73 -15.58 3.88 -13.79
CA THR A 73 -16.50 4.03 -12.67
C THR A 73 -15.64 3.89 -11.42
N ALA A 74 -15.63 4.90 -10.56
CA ALA A 74 -14.93 4.79 -9.31
C ALA A 74 -15.44 3.52 -8.59
N PRO A 75 -14.55 2.70 -8.02
CA PRO A 75 -14.96 1.50 -7.33
C PRO A 75 -15.96 1.89 -6.23
N GLU A 76 -17.00 1.12 -6.10
CA GLU A 76 -18.02 1.28 -5.06
C GLU A 76 -17.32 1.30 -3.70
N GLN A 77 -17.62 2.33 -2.90
CA GLN A 77 -17.05 2.50 -1.57
C GLN A 77 -18.06 1.95 -0.56
N ILE A 78 -17.61 0.99 0.23
CA ILE A 78 -18.43 0.33 1.26
C ILE A 78 -17.99 0.85 2.62
N SER A 79 -18.93 1.37 3.39
CA SER A 79 -18.65 1.86 4.74
C SER A 79 -18.43 0.70 5.69
N PHE A 80 -17.20 0.48 6.13
CA PHE A 80 -16.87 -0.56 7.09
C PHE A 80 -16.58 0.06 8.46
N ARG A 81 -17.21 -0.47 9.53
CA ARG A 81 -17.02 0.01 10.89
C ARG A 81 -16.00 -0.85 11.62
N PHE A 82 -14.92 -0.22 12.03
CA PHE A 82 -13.92 -0.80 12.93
C PHE A 82 -14.25 -0.48 14.37
N GLU A 83 -14.04 -1.45 15.28
CA GLU A 83 -14.38 -1.31 16.69
C GLU A 83 -13.34 -2.01 17.56
N LEU A 84 -12.92 -1.35 18.65
CA LEU A 84 -12.03 -1.93 19.64
C LEU A 84 -12.54 -1.62 21.07
N TYR A 85 -12.61 -2.63 21.92
CA TYR A 85 -12.85 -2.44 23.35
C TYR A 85 -11.53 -2.08 24.05
N ALA A 86 -11.42 -0.84 24.53
CA ALA A 86 -10.24 -0.34 25.20
C ALA A 86 -10.62 0.81 26.17
N PRO A 87 -11.33 0.53 27.29
CA PRO A 87 -11.89 1.56 28.16
C PRO A 87 -10.83 2.45 28.81
N GLU A 88 -9.62 1.94 29.03
CA GLU A 88 -8.52 2.66 29.67
C GLU A 88 -7.63 3.42 28.65
N ALA A 89 -7.91 3.30 27.36
CA ALA A 89 -7.13 3.97 26.33
C ALA A 89 -7.44 5.47 26.28
N HIS A 90 -6.42 6.26 25.97
CA HIS A 90 -6.56 7.70 25.71
C HIS A 90 -6.63 8.01 24.22
N ARG A 91 -6.10 7.12 23.39
CA ARG A 91 -6.10 7.24 21.94
C ARG A 91 -6.00 5.87 21.29
N VAL A 92 -6.82 5.65 20.26
CA VAL A 92 -6.76 4.46 19.43
C VAL A 92 -6.66 4.89 17.97
N GLU A 93 -5.68 4.34 17.27
CA GLU A 93 -5.44 4.57 15.86
C GLU A 93 -5.62 3.27 15.07
N LEU A 94 -6.11 3.38 13.85
CA LEU A 94 -6.26 2.26 12.93
C LEU A 94 -5.23 2.37 11.81
N LEU A 95 -4.45 1.33 11.64
CA LEU A 95 -3.45 1.21 10.59
C LEU A 95 -3.71 -0.02 9.75
N GLY A 96 -3.53 0.08 8.45
CA GLY A 96 -3.75 -1.05 7.56
C GLY A 96 -3.27 -0.78 6.14
N THR A 97 -3.49 -1.77 5.28
CA THR A 97 -3.14 -1.66 3.85
C THR A 97 -3.90 -0.56 3.12
N PHE A 98 -5.04 -0.12 3.66
CA PHE A 98 -5.87 0.94 3.08
C PHE A 98 -5.34 2.36 3.33
N ASN A 99 -4.42 2.55 4.29
CA ASN A 99 -3.80 3.85 4.59
C ASN A 99 -2.27 3.77 4.62
N ASP A 100 -1.66 2.77 3.93
CA ASP A 100 -0.21 2.55 3.87
C ASP A 100 0.44 2.46 5.26
N TRP A 101 -0.27 1.94 6.25
CA TRP A 101 0.18 1.78 7.64
C TRP A 101 0.59 3.10 8.32
N LYS A 102 0.00 4.23 7.91
CA LYS A 102 0.32 5.55 8.45
C LYS A 102 -0.30 5.76 9.82
N THR A 103 0.53 6.15 10.78
CA THR A 103 0.07 6.58 12.10
C THR A 103 -0.60 7.95 12.04
N GLY A 104 -1.67 8.12 12.84
CA GLY A 104 -2.37 9.40 12.96
C GLY A 104 -3.35 9.72 11.82
N ASP A 105 -3.42 8.90 10.78
CA ASP A 105 -4.30 9.09 9.62
C ASP A 105 -5.76 8.77 9.99
N ILE A 106 -5.99 7.64 10.63
CA ILE A 106 -7.31 7.23 11.11
C ILE A 106 -7.28 7.08 12.62
N VAL A 107 -7.96 7.98 13.32
CA VAL A 107 -8.10 7.96 14.77
C VAL A 107 -9.53 7.58 15.12
N LEU A 108 -9.71 6.57 15.96
CA LEU A 108 -11.03 6.13 16.42
C LEU A 108 -11.62 7.15 17.38
N THR A 109 -12.95 7.24 17.37
CA THR A 109 -13.72 8.03 18.32
C THR A 109 -14.09 7.14 19.51
N GLY A 110 -13.86 7.62 20.70
CA GLY A 110 -14.18 6.88 21.92
C GLY A 110 -13.43 7.40 23.16
N PRO A 111 -13.44 6.65 24.29
CA PRO A 111 -14.34 5.51 24.47
C PRO A 111 -15.80 5.95 24.65
N ASP A 112 -16.76 5.16 24.18
CA ASP A 112 -18.16 5.35 24.50
C ASP A 112 -18.45 4.89 25.95
N ALA A 113 -19.74 4.98 26.38
CA ALA A 113 -20.16 4.58 27.73
C ALA A 113 -19.90 3.09 28.04
N SER A 114 -19.72 2.25 27.01
CA SER A 114 -19.39 0.83 27.12
C SER A 114 -17.91 0.51 26.95
N GLY A 115 -17.07 1.51 26.76
CA GLY A 115 -15.61 1.38 26.61
C GLY A 115 -15.13 1.05 25.20
N HIS A 116 -15.97 1.25 24.20
CA HIS A 116 -15.63 0.96 22.81
C HIS A 116 -15.14 2.20 22.06
N TRP A 117 -14.18 1.95 21.20
CA TRP A 117 -13.65 2.91 20.21
C TRP A 117 -14.10 2.51 18.83
N THR A 118 -14.55 3.45 18.01
CA THR A 118 -15.09 3.16 16.68
C THR A 118 -14.56 4.13 15.62
N ALA A 119 -14.41 3.62 14.40
CA ALA A 119 -14.21 4.42 13.20
C ALA A 119 -14.97 3.80 12.02
N ALA A 120 -15.57 4.62 11.18
CA ALA A 120 -16.13 4.20 9.90
C ALA A 120 -15.15 4.60 8.79
N VAL A 121 -14.79 3.66 7.93
CA VAL A 121 -13.87 3.89 6.81
C VAL A 121 -14.52 3.39 5.53
N GLU A 122 -14.50 4.24 4.52
CA GLU A 122 -15.00 3.90 3.18
C GLU A 122 -13.91 3.12 2.43
N LEU A 123 -14.19 1.88 2.06
CA LEU A 123 -13.25 0.99 1.40
C LEU A 123 -13.89 0.31 0.20
N PRO A 124 -13.21 0.17 -0.94
CA PRO A 124 -13.66 -0.70 -2.01
C PRO A 124 -13.79 -2.16 -1.59
N ALA A 125 -14.54 -2.96 -2.33
CA ALA A 125 -14.49 -4.41 -2.18
C ALA A 125 -13.05 -4.91 -2.30
N GLY A 126 -12.61 -5.80 -1.40
CA GLY A 126 -11.24 -6.26 -1.36
C GLY A 126 -10.82 -6.90 -0.05
N ARG A 127 -9.58 -7.36 -0.01
CA ARG A 127 -8.97 -7.95 1.17
C ARG A 127 -8.00 -6.96 1.79
N TYR A 128 -8.14 -6.72 3.11
CA TYR A 128 -7.34 -5.75 3.83
C TYR A 128 -6.72 -6.38 5.08
N GLU A 129 -5.51 -5.92 5.39
CA GLU A 129 -4.84 -6.23 6.65
C GLU A 129 -4.81 -4.96 7.50
N TYR A 130 -5.06 -5.10 8.80
CA TYR A 130 -5.05 -3.96 9.72
C TYR A 130 -4.66 -4.35 11.15
N ILE A 131 -4.35 -3.34 11.95
CA ILE A 131 -4.06 -3.46 13.37
C ILE A 131 -4.43 -2.15 14.07
N PHE A 132 -4.75 -2.23 15.35
CA PHE A 132 -4.95 -1.05 16.19
C PHE A 132 -3.66 -0.67 16.91
N LEU A 133 -3.40 0.64 17.03
CA LEU A 133 -2.34 1.19 17.85
C LEU A 133 -2.95 1.97 19.01
N VAL A 134 -2.79 1.46 20.22
CA VAL A 134 -3.34 2.03 21.44
C VAL A 134 -2.27 2.87 22.13
N ASP A 135 -2.57 4.15 22.40
CA ASP A 135 -1.73 5.12 23.08
C ASP A 135 -0.33 5.27 22.46
N GLY A 136 -0.23 5.03 21.14
CA GLY A 136 1.02 5.12 20.39
C GLY A 136 2.08 4.06 20.76
N LYS A 137 1.72 3.03 21.51
CA LYS A 137 2.67 2.05 22.05
C LYS A 137 2.25 0.60 21.87
N ARG A 138 1.00 0.28 22.10
CA ARG A 138 0.50 -1.09 22.11
C ARG A 138 -0.21 -1.42 20.81
N TRP A 139 0.34 -2.37 20.08
CA TRP A 139 -0.26 -2.94 18.89
C TRP A 139 -1.24 -4.03 19.27
N VAL A 140 -2.46 -3.95 18.79
CA VAL A 140 -3.56 -4.85 19.14
C VAL A 140 -4.24 -5.33 17.88
N ALA A 141 -4.16 -6.62 17.59
CA ALA A 141 -4.98 -7.25 16.56
C ALA A 141 -6.44 -7.23 17.03
N ASP A 142 -7.38 -7.20 16.09
CA ASP A 142 -8.80 -7.19 16.44
C ASP A 142 -9.21 -8.54 17.10
N PRO A 143 -9.61 -8.54 18.37
CA PRO A 143 -9.99 -9.77 19.05
C PRO A 143 -11.30 -10.38 18.54
N LYS A 144 -12.11 -9.62 17.79
CA LYS A 144 -13.38 -10.09 17.20
C LYS A 144 -13.18 -10.75 15.83
N ALA A 145 -12.01 -10.57 15.23
CA ALA A 145 -11.74 -11.11 13.90
C ALA A 145 -11.42 -12.60 13.93
N VAL A 146 -11.84 -13.28 12.86
CA VAL A 146 -11.63 -14.74 12.70
C VAL A 146 -10.26 -15.05 12.09
N THR A 147 -9.72 -14.13 11.31
CA THR A 147 -8.50 -14.38 10.52
C THR A 147 -7.39 -13.42 10.92
N HIS A 148 -6.24 -14.01 11.28
CA HIS A 148 -5.03 -13.27 11.60
C HIS A 148 -3.88 -13.75 10.73
N ARG A 149 -2.89 -12.89 10.51
CA ARG A 149 -1.69 -13.18 9.73
C ARG A 149 -0.45 -12.65 10.45
N PRO A 150 0.59 -13.47 10.64
CA PRO A 150 1.86 -13.01 11.20
C PRO A 150 2.45 -11.86 10.36
N ASP A 151 2.91 -10.80 11.05
CA ASP A 151 3.56 -9.64 10.43
C ASP A 151 5.05 -9.85 10.13
N GLY A 152 5.61 -10.99 10.53
CA GLY A 152 7.03 -11.31 10.41
C GLY A 152 7.91 -10.73 11.52
N PHE A 153 7.35 -9.92 12.43
CA PHE A 153 8.05 -9.28 13.55
C PHE A 153 7.57 -9.79 14.92
N GLY A 154 6.85 -10.91 14.93
CA GLY A 154 6.35 -11.54 16.15
C GLY A 154 5.00 -11.03 16.61
N ARG A 155 4.27 -10.27 15.77
CA ARG A 155 2.89 -9.83 15.97
C ARG A 155 1.99 -10.40 14.88
N GLU A 156 0.70 -10.20 15.04
CA GLU A 156 -0.32 -10.62 14.08
C GLU A 156 -1.13 -9.42 13.63
N ASN A 157 -1.33 -9.30 12.32
CA ASN A 157 -2.29 -8.40 11.73
C ASN A 157 -3.64 -9.11 11.60
N THR A 158 -4.70 -8.35 11.69
CA THR A 158 -6.05 -8.83 11.39
C THR A 158 -6.30 -8.77 9.90
N VAL A 159 -7.03 -9.74 9.36
CA VAL A 159 -7.41 -9.80 7.94
C VAL A 159 -8.91 -9.74 7.82
N ILE A 160 -9.43 -8.81 6.99
CA ILE A 160 -10.84 -8.74 6.60
C ILE A 160 -11.00 -8.83 5.09
N THR A 161 -12.16 -9.32 4.66
CA THR A 161 -12.59 -9.26 3.26
C THR A 161 -13.91 -8.51 3.19
N ILE A 162 -13.94 -7.47 2.36
CA ILE A 162 -15.14 -6.67 2.08
C ILE A 162 -15.66 -7.13 0.72
N TYR A 163 -16.90 -7.55 0.67
CA TYR A 163 -17.57 -8.02 -0.55
C TYR A 163 -18.40 -6.89 -1.14
N GLY A 164 -18.37 -6.73 -2.47
CA GLY A 164 -19.28 -5.84 -3.19
C GLY A 164 -20.65 -6.49 -3.39
N ASP A 165 -21.65 -5.67 -3.77
CA ASP A 165 -23.01 -6.16 -4.03
C ASP A 165 -23.10 -7.17 -5.18
N GLU A 166 -22.05 -7.29 -6.01
CA GLU A 166 -22.02 -8.25 -7.13
C GLU A 166 -21.59 -9.68 -6.72
N ASP A 167 -21.17 -9.88 -5.48
CA ASP A 167 -20.62 -11.16 -4.98
C ASP A 167 -21.62 -11.96 -4.12
N VAL A 168 -22.92 -11.60 -4.11
CA VAL A 168 -23.98 -12.28 -3.34
C VAL A 168 -24.93 -13.06 -4.24
#